data_6e342663440add1f1ae1d3ce033887cc
#
_entry.id   6e342663440add1f1ae1d3ce033887cc
#
_cell.length_a   1.000
_cell.length_b   1.000
_cell.length_c   1.000
_cell.angle_alpha   90.00
_cell.angle_beta   90.00
_cell.angle_gamma   90.00
#
_symmetry.space_group_name_H-M   'P 1'
#
loop_
_entity.id
_entity.type
_entity.pdbx_description
1 polymer ?
#
loop_
_entity_poly.entity_id
_entity_poly.type
_entity_poly.pdbx_seq_one_letter_code
_entity_poly.pdbx_strand_id
1 'polypeptide(L)'
;MVAAAPAAPLPGFYEFTTPTDWRAVDFISDLHLCVTMPATFGAWAQHLQHTTADAVFMLGDLFEVWVGDDARTHAFERRCVDVMAEAASHRQLAFMAGNRDFLVGTLMLREAGLMALPDPTLLSAWGQRVLLSHGDALCLDDTPYQALRREVRSPAWQAAFLARPLAERLAIAADMRRASAERWQLDGDASVDVDAAEAVRWMHAMGAPELVHGHTHRPGSNALAPGFKRHVLSDWDLDKASRAEVLRLTRRGFERLPPAGA
;
A
#
# COMPACT_ATOMS: atom_id res chain seq x y z
N MET A 1 24.01 31.40 -10.01
CA MET A 1 22.67 30.92 -9.63
C MET A 1 22.33 29.80 -10.60
N VAL A 2 22.37 28.55 -10.12
CA VAL A 2 21.88 27.41 -10.92
C VAL A 2 20.36 27.50 -10.90
N ALA A 3 19.73 27.62 -12.07
CA ALA A 3 18.28 27.58 -12.17
C ALA A 3 17.80 26.23 -11.60
N ALA A 4 16.88 26.27 -10.65
CA ALA A 4 16.25 25.06 -10.15
C ALA A 4 15.62 24.29 -11.32
N ALA A 5 15.86 23.00 -11.40
CA ALA A 5 15.21 22.16 -12.39
C ALA A 5 13.68 22.33 -12.29
N PRO A 6 12.95 22.35 -13.39
CA PRO A 6 11.50 22.45 -13.33
C PRO A 6 10.93 21.28 -12.52
N ALA A 7 10.01 21.59 -11.61
CA ALA A 7 9.35 20.58 -10.81
C ALA A 7 8.68 19.53 -11.72
N ALA A 8 8.81 18.25 -11.35
CA ALA A 8 8.14 17.19 -12.10
C ALA A 8 6.63 17.42 -12.18
N PRO A 9 5.94 16.99 -13.25
CA PRO A 9 4.49 17.13 -13.34
C PRO A 9 3.82 16.37 -12.17
N LEU A 10 2.68 16.92 -11.71
CA LEU A 10 1.87 16.22 -10.71
C LEU A 10 1.32 14.91 -11.30
N PRO A 11 1.19 13.85 -10.50
CA PRO A 11 0.51 12.64 -10.93
C PRO A 11 -0.97 12.91 -11.21
N GLY A 12 -1.63 12.03 -11.94
CA GLY A 12 -3.08 12.00 -11.99
C GLY A 12 -3.63 11.57 -10.63
N PHE A 13 -4.58 12.34 -10.10
CA PHE A 13 -5.24 12.00 -8.83
C PHE A 13 -6.61 11.39 -9.11
N TYR A 14 -6.94 10.38 -8.32
CA TYR A 14 -8.30 9.86 -8.21
C TYR A 14 -8.94 10.42 -6.94
N GLU A 15 -10.25 10.65 -6.93
CA GLU A 15 -10.97 11.06 -5.73
C GLU A 15 -12.03 10.03 -5.37
N PHE A 16 -12.04 9.61 -4.11
CA PHE A 16 -13.05 8.74 -3.53
C PHE A 16 -13.74 9.45 -2.37
N THR A 17 -15.06 9.60 -2.46
CA THR A 17 -15.88 10.15 -1.37
C THR A 17 -16.58 9.01 -0.65
N THR A 18 -16.42 8.94 0.67
CA THR A 18 -17.09 7.91 1.47
C THR A 18 -18.62 8.07 1.45
N PRO A 19 -19.39 6.99 1.47
CA PRO A 19 -20.80 7.02 1.79
C PRO A 19 -21.05 7.78 3.10
N THR A 20 -22.19 8.48 3.18
CA THR A 20 -22.50 9.36 4.33
C THR A 20 -22.82 8.61 5.61
N ASP A 21 -23.21 7.35 5.50
CA ASP A 21 -23.54 6.42 6.59
C ASP A 21 -22.32 5.71 7.18
N TRP A 22 -21.15 5.76 6.52
CA TRP A 22 -19.94 5.22 7.10
C TRP A 22 -19.52 5.97 8.36
N ARG A 23 -18.92 5.25 9.31
CA ARG A 23 -18.48 5.74 10.61
C ARG A 23 -16.98 5.65 10.80
N ALA A 24 -16.35 4.67 10.16
CA ALA A 24 -14.92 4.42 10.27
C ALA A 24 -14.34 3.79 9.01
N VAL A 25 -13.09 4.15 8.69
CA VAL A 25 -12.25 3.53 7.66
C VAL A 25 -10.94 3.10 8.31
N ASP A 26 -10.57 1.83 8.16
CA ASP A 26 -9.29 1.29 8.58
C ASP A 26 -8.30 1.32 7.42
N PHE A 27 -7.05 1.71 7.71
CA PHE A 27 -5.93 1.68 6.77
C PHE A 27 -4.87 0.71 7.29
N ILE A 28 -4.41 -0.15 6.40
CA ILE A 28 -3.30 -1.09 6.62
C ILE A 28 -2.41 -1.12 5.37
N SER A 29 -1.14 -1.47 5.52
CA SER A 29 -0.20 -1.68 4.41
C SER A 29 0.95 -2.58 4.83
N ASP A 30 1.80 -2.95 3.89
CA ASP A 30 3.08 -3.61 4.15
C ASP A 30 2.94 -4.90 4.99
N LEU A 31 1.94 -5.73 4.65
CA LEU A 31 1.71 -7.00 5.32
C LEU A 31 2.64 -8.10 4.82
N HIS A 32 3.10 -7.98 3.57
CA HIS A 32 4.01 -8.93 2.93
C HIS A 32 3.58 -10.40 3.08
N LEU A 33 2.27 -10.66 2.94
CA LEU A 33 1.69 -11.97 3.15
C LEU A 33 2.36 -13.03 2.27
N CYS A 34 2.81 -14.09 2.92
CA CYS A 34 3.40 -15.26 2.27
C CYS A 34 3.21 -16.51 3.15
N VAL A 35 3.47 -17.68 2.58
CA VAL A 35 3.24 -18.97 3.25
C VAL A 35 4.06 -19.13 4.54
N THR A 36 5.17 -18.41 4.68
CA THR A 36 6.07 -18.49 5.86
C THR A 36 5.70 -17.52 6.98
N MET A 37 4.61 -16.77 6.83
CA MET A 37 4.13 -15.80 7.83
C MET A 37 2.70 -16.15 8.31
N PRO A 38 2.48 -17.31 8.94
CA PRO A 38 1.15 -17.77 9.32
C PRO A 38 0.51 -16.94 10.44
N ALA A 39 1.28 -16.35 11.36
CA ALA A 39 0.74 -15.52 12.43
C ALA A 39 0.24 -14.18 11.87
N THR A 40 1.00 -13.56 10.99
CA THR A 40 0.62 -12.32 10.29
C THR A 40 -0.61 -12.53 9.42
N PHE A 41 -0.65 -13.63 8.63
CA PHE A 41 -1.84 -14.01 7.86
C PHE A 41 -3.06 -14.20 8.76
N GLY A 42 -2.91 -14.90 9.89
CA GLY A 42 -4.01 -15.14 10.82
C GLY A 42 -4.57 -13.85 11.42
N ALA A 43 -3.72 -12.93 11.87
CA ALA A 43 -4.12 -11.65 12.43
C ALA A 43 -4.81 -10.76 11.39
N TRP A 44 -4.30 -10.72 10.15
CA TRP A 44 -4.94 -10.02 9.05
C TRP A 44 -6.33 -10.58 8.74
N ALA A 45 -6.46 -11.91 8.62
CA ALA A 45 -7.74 -12.55 8.35
C ALA A 45 -8.75 -12.24 9.47
N GLN A 46 -8.34 -12.31 10.73
CA GLN A 46 -9.17 -11.97 11.88
C GLN A 46 -9.56 -10.49 11.89
N HIS A 47 -8.63 -9.59 11.58
CA HIS A 47 -8.95 -8.17 11.45
C HIS A 47 -10.01 -7.92 10.39
N LEU A 48 -9.88 -8.51 9.20
CA LEU A 48 -10.89 -8.37 8.15
C LEU A 48 -12.25 -8.92 8.55
N GLN A 49 -12.31 -9.97 9.38
CA GLN A 49 -13.56 -10.56 9.86
C GLN A 49 -14.21 -9.76 10.99
N HIS A 50 -13.42 -9.20 11.91
CA HIS A 50 -13.94 -8.69 13.19
C HIS A 50 -13.87 -7.17 13.34
N THR A 51 -13.19 -6.44 12.44
CA THR A 51 -13.17 -4.97 12.51
C THR A 51 -14.58 -4.38 12.48
N THR A 52 -14.78 -3.33 13.27
CA THR A 52 -16.03 -2.55 13.28
C THR A 52 -16.05 -1.42 12.25
N ALA A 53 -14.99 -1.28 11.46
CA ALA A 53 -14.94 -0.31 10.37
C ALA A 53 -15.87 -0.69 9.23
N ASP A 54 -16.46 0.31 8.58
CA ASP A 54 -17.32 0.13 7.41
C ASP A 54 -16.48 -0.21 6.16
N ALA A 55 -15.19 0.17 6.18
CA ALA A 55 -14.26 -0.14 5.10
C ALA A 55 -12.84 -0.43 5.61
N VAL A 56 -12.10 -1.26 4.88
CA VAL A 56 -10.66 -1.47 5.06
C VAL A 56 -9.93 -1.15 3.76
N PHE A 57 -9.00 -0.21 3.82
CA PHE A 57 -8.18 0.22 2.70
C PHE A 57 -6.76 -0.33 2.88
N MET A 58 -6.36 -1.21 1.99
CA MET A 58 -5.04 -1.83 1.94
C MET A 58 -4.16 -1.02 0.98
N LEU A 59 -3.21 -0.26 1.55
CA LEU A 59 -2.42 0.72 0.81
C LEU A 59 -1.08 0.17 0.32
N GLY A 60 -1.12 -0.98 -0.34
CA GLY A 60 0.03 -1.60 -1.01
C GLY A 60 0.80 -2.59 -0.16
N ASP A 61 1.58 -3.40 -0.85
CA ASP A 61 2.42 -4.46 -0.28
C ASP A 61 1.64 -5.41 0.64
N LEU A 62 0.40 -5.75 0.21
CA LEU A 62 -0.40 -6.79 0.86
C LEU A 62 0.30 -8.15 0.74
N PHE A 63 0.84 -8.46 -0.44
CA PHE A 63 1.58 -9.68 -0.70
C PHE A 63 3.10 -9.41 -0.72
N GLU A 64 3.89 -10.39 -0.25
CA GLU A 64 5.34 -10.36 -0.40
C GLU A 64 5.76 -10.29 -1.88
N VAL A 65 4.98 -10.89 -2.75
CA VAL A 65 5.09 -10.77 -4.21
C VAL A 65 3.80 -11.18 -4.90
N TRP A 66 3.42 -10.43 -5.94
CA TRP A 66 2.37 -10.84 -6.87
C TRP A 66 2.88 -10.71 -8.29
N VAL A 67 2.88 -11.82 -9.03
CA VAL A 67 3.49 -11.90 -10.38
C VAL A 67 2.46 -12.07 -11.51
N GLY A 68 1.18 -11.83 -11.20
CA GLY A 68 0.06 -11.91 -12.12
C GLY A 68 -1.09 -12.76 -11.58
N ASP A 69 -2.28 -12.54 -12.12
CA ASP A 69 -3.52 -13.10 -11.58
C ASP A 69 -3.68 -14.62 -11.74
N ASP A 70 -2.91 -15.24 -12.58
CA ASP A 70 -2.87 -16.70 -12.68
C ASP A 70 -2.27 -17.37 -11.42
N ALA A 71 -1.44 -16.64 -10.65
CA ALA A 71 -0.94 -17.09 -9.35
C ALA A 71 -2.04 -17.25 -8.28
N ARG A 72 -3.19 -16.56 -8.40
CA ARG A 72 -4.29 -16.56 -7.42
C ARG A 72 -4.90 -17.94 -7.16
N THR A 73 -4.64 -18.93 -8.01
CA THR A 73 -5.11 -20.31 -7.87
C THR A 73 -4.17 -21.19 -7.04
N HIS A 74 -2.97 -20.71 -6.70
CA HIS A 74 -2.08 -21.42 -5.80
C HIS A 74 -2.64 -21.42 -4.37
N ALA A 75 -2.28 -22.45 -3.61
CA ALA A 75 -2.94 -22.75 -2.35
C ALA A 75 -2.94 -21.59 -1.34
N PHE A 76 -1.84 -20.83 -1.24
CA PHE A 76 -1.75 -19.71 -0.31
C PHE A 76 -2.51 -18.48 -0.82
N GLU A 77 -2.28 -18.10 -2.07
CA GLU A 77 -2.94 -16.96 -2.73
C GLU A 77 -4.45 -17.17 -2.79
N ARG A 78 -4.91 -18.41 -3.05
CA ARG A 78 -6.32 -18.76 -3.03
C ARG A 78 -6.95 -18.52 -1.66
N ARG A 79 -6.27 -18.90 -0.58
CA ARG A 79 -6.74 -18.63 0.79
C ARG A 79 -6.86 -17.13 1.07
N CYS A 80 -5.89 -16.33 0.58
CA CYS A 80 -5.98 -14.87 0.73
C CYS A 80 -7.19 -14.30 -0.03
N VAL A 81 -7.43 -14.75 -1.26
CA VAL A 81 -8.59 -14.35 -2.06
C VAL A 81 -9.89 -14.72 -1.36
N ASP A 82 -10.00 -15.94 -0.79
CA ASP A 82 -11.20 -16.40 -0.09
C ASP A 82 -11.50 -15.56 1.16
N VAL A 83 -10.47 -15.23 1.96
CA VAL A 83 -10.61 -14.35 3.14
C VAL A 83 -11.12 -12.97 2.75
N MET A 84 -10.58 -12.38 1.68
CA MET A 84 -11.02 -11.06 1.21
C MET A 84 -12.44 -11.11 0.64
N ALA A 85 -12.76 -12.12 -0.15
CA ALA A 85 -14.11 -12.29 -0.73
C ALA A 85 -15.20 -12.43 0.35
N GLU A 86 -14.91 -13.19 1.41
CA GLU A 86 -15.80 -13.31 2.56
C GLU A 86 -15.98 -11.95 3.26
N ALA A 87 -14.88 -11.27 3.59
CA ALA A 87 -14.94 -9.96 4.25
C ALA A 87 -15.62 -8.89 3.39
N ALA A 88 -15.42 -8.92 2.07
CA ALA A 88 -16.04 -8.00 1.12
C ALA A 88 -17.56 -8.16 1.04
N SER A 89 -18.13 -9.28 1.49
CA SER A 89 -19.59 -9.48 1.57
C SER A 89 -20.24 -8.66 2.69
N HIS A 90 -19.46 -8.14 3.64
CA HIS A 90 -19.93 -7.44 4.84
C HIS A 90 -19.45 -5.99 4.96
N ARG A 91 -18.40 -5.61 4.21
CA ARG A 91 -17.79 -4.28 4.26
C ARG A 91 -17.11 -3.94 2.95
N GLN A 92 -16.81 -2.67 2.75
CA GLN A 92 -16.02 -2.28 1.57
C GLN A 92 -14.55 -2.61 1.82
N LEU A 93 -13.96 -3.37 0.90
CA LEU A 93 -12.51 -3.53 0.82
C LEU A 93 -11.97 -2.75 -0.37
N ALA A 94 -10.84 -2.06 -0.18
CA ALA A 94 -10.17 -1.34 -1.24
C ALA A 94 -8.68 -1.69 -1.26
N PHE A 95 -8.11 -1.77 -2.45
CA PHE A 95 -6.71 -2.14 -2.65
C PHE A 95 -6.00 -1.13 -3.54
N MET A 96 -4.90 -0.62 -3.04
CA MET A 96 -3.90 0.17 -3.77
C MET A 96 -2.66 -0.70 -3.96
N ALA A 97 -2.10 -0.70 -5.14
CA ALA A 97 -0.92 -1.51 -5.43
C ALA A 97 0.36 -0.88 -4.86
N GLY A 98 1.14 -1.65 -4.13
CA GLY A 98 2.50 -1.32 -3.68
C GLY A 98 3.58 -1.72 -4.69
N ASN A 99 4.82 -1.75 -4.24
CA ASN A 99 5.95 -2.14 -5.09
C ASN A 99 6.16 -3.66 -5.18
N ARG A 100 5.51 -4.44 -4.33
CA ARG A 100 5.57 -5.91 -4.31
C ARG A 100 4.42 -6.56 -5.11
N ASP A 101 3.30 -5.86 -5.21
CA ASP A 101 2.05 -6.43 -5.71
C ASP A 101 1.37 -5.59 -6.81
N PHE A 102 2.15 -4.77 -7.52
CA PHE A 102 1.65 -3.89 -8.60
C PHE A 102 1.12 -4.66 -9.84
N LEU A 103 1.31 -5.96 -9.91
CA LEU A 103 0.76 -6.84 -10.93
C LEU A 103 -0.57 -7.50 -10.52
N VAL A 104 -1.14 -7.11 -9.38
CA VAL A 104 -2.53 -7.45 -9.05
C VAL A 104 -3.44 -6.87 -10.13
N GLY A 105 -4.17 -7.74 -10.79
CA GLY A 105 -5.01 -7.39 -11.93
C GLY A 105 -6.51 -7.51 -11.64
N THR A 106 -7.29 -7.27 -12.67
CA THR A 106 -8.76 -7.20 -12.56
C THR A 106 -9.43 -8.51 -12.17
N LEU A 107 -8.83 -9.66 -12.50
CA LEU A 107 -9.39 -10.97 -12.12
C LEU A 107 -9.29 -11.17 -10.60
N MET A 108 -8.12 -10.89 -10.03
CA MET A 108 -7.89 -10.97 -8.59
C MET A 108 -8.81 -10.00 -7.84
N LEU A 109 -8.85 -8.73 -8.25
CA LEU A 109 -9.69 -7.72 -7.61
C LEU A 109 -11.17 -8.13 -7.62
N ARG A 110 -11.67 -8.63 -8.74
CA ARG A 110 -13.06 -9.08 -8.86
C ARG A 110 -13.36 -10.30 -8.00
N GLU A 111 -12.49 -11.32 -8.02
CA GLU A 111 -12.71 -12.54 -7.22
C GLU A 111 -12.64 -12.26 -5.71
N ALA A 112 -11.76 -11.34 -5.29
CA ALA A 112 -11.61 -10.93 -3.89
C ALA A 112 -12.63 -9.87 -3.45
N GLY A 113 -13.47 -9.34 -4.36
CA GLY A 113 -14.44 -8.28 -4.03
C GLY A 113 -13.82 -6.93 -3.71
N LEU A 114 -12.64 -6.62 -4.27
CA LEU A 114 -11.89 -5.42 -3.97
C LEU A 114 -12.18 -4.27 -4.92
N MET A 115 -12.32 -3.09 -4.39
CA MET A 115 -12.28 -1.84 -5.15
C MET A 115 -10.81 -1.46 -5.41
N ALA A 116 -10.47 -1.19 -6.68
CA ALA A 116 -9.16 -0.64 -7.02
C ALA A 116 -9.04 0.81 -6.57
N LEU A 117 -7.95 1.14 -5.88
CA LEU A 117 -7.54 2.51 -5.56
C LEU A 117 -6.30 2.87 -6.36
N PRO A 118 -6.37 3.81 -7.31
CA PRO A 118 -5.17 4.37 -7.93
C PRO A 118 -4.26 5.04 -6.90
N ASP A 119 -2.95 5.02 -7.15
CA ASP A 119 -1.96 5.75 -6.34
C ASP A 119 -1.48 6.99 -7.12
N PRO A 120 -1.70 8.22 -6.59
CA PRO A 120 -2.38 8.57 -5.34
C PRO A 120 -3.91 8.69 -5.46
N THR A 121 -4.62 8.53 -4.33
CA THR A 121 -6.06 8.76 -4.20
C THR A 121 -6.34 9.82 -3.13
N LEU A 122 -7.21 10.78 -3.43
CA LEU A 122 -7.79 11.68 -2.43
C LEU A 122 -9.03 11.02 -1.82
N LEU A 123 -9.01 10.82 -0.52
CA LEU A 123 -10.18 10.40 0.26
C LEU A 123 -10.88 11.63 0.84
N SER A 124 -12.17 11.77 0.52
CA SER A 124 -13.06 12.76 1.12
C SER A 124 -14.03 12.06 2.07
N ALA A 125 -13.89 12.29 3.38
CA ALA A 125 -14.68 11.62 4.42
C ALA A 125 -15.10 12.62 5.50
N TRP A 126 -16.40 12.80 5.70
CA TRP A 126 -16.97 13.63 6.77
C TRP A 126 -16.41 15.06 6.86
N GLY A 127 -16.07 15.65 5.72
CA GLY A 127 -15.44 16.97 5.64
C GLY A 127 -13.92 16.96 5.83
N GLN A 128 -13.32 15.82 6.10
CA GLN A 128 -11.87 15.63 6.12
C GLN A 128 -11.38 15.24 4.72
N ARG A 129 -10.21 15.73 4.33
CA ARG A 129 -9.55 15.42 3.06
C ARG A 129 -8.19 14.80 3.35
N VAL A 130 -7.98 13.59 2.89
CA VAL A 130 -6.80 12.77 3.18
C VAL A 130 -6.21 12.26 1.86
N LEU A 131 -4.96 12.57 1.61
CA LEU A 131 -4.23 11.98 0.49
C LEU A 131 -3.77 10.57 0.88
N LEU A 132 -4.06 9.60 0.05
CA LEU A 132 -3.64 8.21 0.20
C LEU A 132 -2.59 7.90 -0.87
N SER A 133 -1.50 7.26 -0.47
CA SER A 133 -0.47 6.73 -1.37
C SER A 133 0.14 5.48 -0.75
N HIS A 134 0.70 4.59 -1.57
CA HIS A 134 1.60 3.59 -1.01
C HIS A 134 2.86 4.26 -0.44
N GLY A 135 3.39 5.27 -1.10
CA GLY A 135 4.54 6.06 -0.63
C GLY A 135 5.79 5.88 -1.48
N ASP A 136 5.93 4.77 -2.18
CA ASP A 136 7.11 4.44 -3.00
C ASP A 136 7.40 5.48 -4.10
N ALA A 137 6.37 6.13 -4.63
CA ALA A 137 6.50 7.19 -5.62
C ALA A 137 7.12 8.48 -5.08
N LEU A 138 7.06 8.67 -3.76
CA LEU A 138 7.56 9.86 -3.06
C LEU A 138 8.99 9.70 -2.53
N CYS A 139 9.58 8.51 -2.58
CA CYS A 139 10.96 8.25 -2.16
C CYS A 139 11.94 8.64 -3.28
N LEU A 140 12.10 9.95 -3.53
CA LEU A 140 12.81 10.47 -4.70
C LEU A 140 14.31 10.24 -4.65
N ASP A 141 14.90 10.16 -3.45
CA ASP A 141 16.33 9.95 -3.27
C ASP A 141 16.79 8.54 -3.66
N ASP A 142 15.89 7.55 -3.67
CA ASP A 142 16.18 6.21 -4.21
C ASP A 142 16.09 6.23 -5.75
N THR A 143 17.05 6.89 -6.36
CA THR A 143 17.05 7.07 -7.82
C THR A 143 17.11 5.76 -8.61
N PRO A 144 17.85 4.70 -8.16
CA PRO A 144 17.80 3.39 -8.80
C PRO A 144 16.44 2.74 -8.73
N TYR A 145 15.77 2.80 -7.58
CA TYR A 145 14.42 2.29 -7.42
C TYR A 145 13.41 3.09 -8.29
N GLN A 146 13.50 4.42 -8.32
CA GLN A 146 12.62 5.24 -9.15
C GLN A 146 12.77 4.94 -10.65
N ALA A 147 13.98 4.60 -11.10
CA ALA A 147 14.20 4.16 -12.48
C ALA A 147 13.52 2.80 -12.76
N LEU A 148 13.73 1.82 -11.88
CA LEU A 148 13.08 0.51 -11.94
C LEU A 148 11.55 0.65 -11.89
N ARG A 149 11.03 1.46 -10.97
CA ARG A 149 9.59 1.70 -10.82
C ARG A 149 8.96 2.19 -12.11
N ARG A 150 9.58 3.17 -12.78
CA ARG A 150 9.09 3.68 -14.08
C ARG A 150 9.08 2.59 -15.16
N GLU A 151 10.10 1.74 -15.18
CA GLU A 151 10.20 0.63 -16.13
C GLU A 151 9.10 -0.41 -15.90
N VAL A 152 9.03 -0.97 -14.68
CA VAL A 152 8.12 -2.10 -14.37
C VAL A 152 6.65 -1.69 -14.33
N ARG A 153 6.36 -0.41 -14.09
CA ARG A 153 4.99 0.13 -14.15
C ARG A 153 4.55 0.48 -15.58
N SER A 154 5.44 0.40 -16.58
CA SER A 154 5.07 0.65 -17.97
C SER A 154 4.19 -0.47 -18.53
N PRO A 155 3.15 -0.14 -19.33
CA PRO A 155 2.29 -1.15 -19.93
C PRO A 155 3.05 -2.16 -20.80
N ALA A 156 4.10 -1.72 -21.49
CA ALA A 156 4.91 -2.55 -22.35
C ALA A 156 5.68 -3.61 -21.53
N TRP A 157 6.33 -3.21 -20.43
CA TRP A 157 7.03 -4.13 -19.55
C TRP A 157 6.07 -5.14 -18.92
N GLN A 158 4.93 -4.66 -18.39
CA GLN A 158 3.93 -5.53 -17.76
C GLN A 158 3.37 -6.56 -18.73
N ALA A 159 3.04 -6.16 -19.96
CA ALA A 159 2.57 -7.09 -20.98
C ALA A 159 3.63 -8.15 -21.34
N ALA A 160 4.89 -7.74 -21.50
CA ALA A 160 6.00 -8.65 -21.78
C ALA A 160 6.30 -9.61 -20.62
N PHE A 161 6.23 -9.09 -19.38
CA PHE A 161 6.44 -9.89 -18.17
C PHE A 161 5.31 -10.93 -17.99
N LEU A 162 4.06 -10.50 -18.08
CA LEU A 162 2.89 -11.38 -17.91
C LEU A 162 2.73 -12.43 -19.01
N ALA A 163 3.33 -12.22 -20.18
CA ALA A 163 3.37 -13.22 -21.24
C ALA A 163 4.32 -14.39 -20.97
N ARG A 164 5.20 -14.28 -19.95
CA ARG A 164 6.12 -15.36 -19.55
C ARG A 164 5.39 -16.45 -18.76
N PRO A 165 5.88 -17.69 -18.78
CA PRO A 165 5.40 -18.73 -17.88
C PRO A 165 5.47 -18.31 -16.41
N LEU A 166 4.49 -18.71 -15.59
CA LEU A 166 4.41 -18.33 -14.17
C LEU A 166 5.69 -18.67 -13.40
N ALA A 167 6.29 -19.85 -13.66
CA ALA A 167 7.53 -20.26 -13.01
C ALA A 167 8.70 -19.30 -13.28
N GLU A 168 8.82 -18.78 -14.51
CA GLU A 168 9.85 -17.80 -14.86
C GLU A 168 9.59 -16.47 -14.12
N ARG A 169 8.34 -16.02 -14.07
CA ARG A 169 7.99 -14.78 -13.36
C ARG A 169 8.29 -14.86 -11.88
N LEU A 170 8.02 -16.00 -11.25
CA LEU A 170 8.37 -16.26 -9.85
C LEU A 170 9.88 -16.26 -9.63
N ALA A 171 10.67 -16.84 -10.53
CA ALA A 171 12.13 -16.83 -10.45
C ALA A 171 12.69 -15.40 -10.58
N ILE A 172 12.22 -14.64 -11.57
CA ILE A 172 12.62 -13.23 -11.76
C ILE A 172 12.28 -12.40 -10.51
N ALA A 173 11.08 -12.55 -9.97
CA ALA A 173 10.66 -11.82 -8.75
C ALA A 173 11.52 -12.21 -7.54
N ALA A 174 11.90 -13.48 -7.40
CA ALA A 174 12.80 -13.92 -6.34
C ALA A 174 14.19 -13.30 -6.46
N ASP A 175 14.73 -13.20 -7.69
CA ASP A 175 16.02 -12.57 -7.96
C ASP A 175 16.00 -11.06 -7.66
N MET A 176 14.94 -10.36 -8.08
CA MET A 176 14.77 -8.94 -7.80
C MET A 176 14.69 -8.66 -6.29
N ARG A 177 13.99 -9.52 -5.52
CA ARG A 177 13.91 -9.40 -4.06
C ARG A 177 15.27 -9.63 -3.40
N ARG A 178 16.01 -10.64 -3.85
CA ARG A 178 17.38 -10.91 -3.33
C ARG A 178 18.29 -9.71 -3.56
N ALA A 179 18.32 -9.18 -4.76
CA ALA A 179 19.12 -7.99 -5.08
C ALA A 179 18.71 -6.76 -4.25
N SER A 180 17.41 -6.58 -3.97
CA SER A 180 16.90 -5.52 -3.09
C SER A 180 17.36 -5.71 -1.65
N ALA A 181 17.27 -6.94 -1.12
CA ALA A 181 17.70 -7.26 0.25
C ALA A 181 19.22 -7.09 0.46
N GLU A 182 20.02 -7.52 -0.52
CA GLU A 182 21.47 -7.34 -0.50
C GLU A 182 21.86 -5.85 -0.49
N ARG A 183 21.18 -5.03 -1.30
CA ARG A 183 21.40 -3.57 -1.30
C ARG A 183 21.05 -2.97 0.06
N TRP A 184 19.94 -3.37 0.64
CA TRP A 184 19.48 -2.89 1.96
C TRP A 184 20.49 -3.21 3.07
N GLN A 185 21.14 -4.39 3.00
CA GLN A 185 22.20 -4.78 3.94
C GLN A 185 23.49 -3.97 3.75
N LEU A 186 23.80 -3.52 2.53
CA LEU A 186 25.01 -2.74 2.22
C LEU A 186 24.83 -1.26 2.59
N ASP A 187 23.68 -0.68 2.34
CA ASP A 187 23.41 0.75 2.54
C ASP A 187 23.04 1.08 4.00
N GLY A 188 22.83 0.07 4.85
CA GLY A 188 22.44 0.23 6.24
C GLY A 188 21.04 0.85 6.39
N ASP A 189 20.76 1.37 7.59
CA ASP A 189 19.45 1.95 7.96
C ASP A 189 19.18 3.33 7.29
N ALA A 190 19.92 3.69 6.25
CA ALA A 190 19.66 4.84 5.39
C ALA A 190 18.50 4.56 4.43
N SER A 191 17.42 3.93 4.97
CA SER A 191 16.20 3.74 4.19
C SER A 191 15.67 5.11 3.78
N VAL A 192 15.52 5.29 2.49
CA VAL A 192 15.02 6.53 1.90
C VAL A 192 13.60 6.78 2.40
N ASP A 193 13.37 7.95 2.99
CA ASP A 193 12.03 8.38 3.40
C ASP A 193 11.33 9.11 2.24
N VAL A 194 10.05 9.40 2.38
CA VAL A 194 9.33 10.22 1.41
C VAL A 194 9.92 11.62 1.38
N ASP A 195 10.11 12.18 0.19
CA ASP A 195 10.50 13.58 0.02
C ASP A 195 9.39 14.49 0.56
N ALA A 196 9.71 15.23 1.62
CA ALA A 196 8.73 16.05 2.33
C ALA A 196 8.19 17.19 1.45
N ALA A 197 9.04 17.77 0.59
CA ALA A 197 8.65 18.88 -0.27
C ALA A 197 7.69 18.40 -1.37
N GLU A 198 7.97 17.25 -1.96
CA GLU A 198 7.12 16.65 -2.98
C GLU A 198 5.80 16.16 -2.37
N ALA A 199 5.83 15.54 -1.21
CA ALA A 199 4.61 15.14 -0.48
C ALA A 199 3.71 16.35 -0.19
N VAL A 200 4.28 17.44 0.32
CA VAL A 200 3.54 18.70 0.57
C VAL A 200 3.00 19.28 -0.74
N ARG A 201 3.74 19.21 -1.83
CA ARG A 201 3.29 19.66 -3.15
C ARG A 201 2.04 18.89 -3.63
N TRP A 202 2.03 17.57 -3.46
CA TRP A 202 0.86 16.73 -3.77
C TRP A 202 -0.32 17.07 -2.86
N MET A 203 -0.09 17.13 -1.55
CA MET A 203 -1.11 17.46 -0.55
C MET A 203 -1.75 18.83 -0.81
N HIS A 204 -0.92 19.84 -1.12
CA HIS A 204 -1.38 21.18 -1.45
C HIS A 204 -2.23 21.21 -2.72
N ALA A 205 -1.80 20.52 -3.77
CA ALA A 205 -2.53 20.45 -5.04
C ALA A 205 -3.93 19.84 -4.87
N MET A 206 -4.08 18.90 -3.92
CA MET A 206 -5.35 18.23 -3.63
C MET A 206 -6.12 18.87 -2.46
N GLY A 207 -5.60 19.91 -1.83
CA GLY A 207 -6.21 20.50 -0.64
C GLY A 207 -6.38 19.48 0.49
N ALA A 208 -5.43 18.56 0.66
CA ALA A 208 -5.42 17.52 1.67
C ALA A 208 -4.39 17.85 2.75
N PRO A 209 -4.80 18.23 3.98
CA PRO A 209 -3.87 18.52 5.06
C PRO A 209 -3.22 17.28 5.67
N GLU A 210 -3.77 16.11 5.41
CA GLU A 210 -3.31 14.82 5.94
C GLU A 210 -2.89 13.89 4.78
N LEU A 211 -1.78 13.16 4.98
CA LEU A 211 -1.29 12.11 4.09
C LEU A 211 -1.22 10.79 4.87
N VAL A 212 -1.75 9.71 4.30
CA VAL A 212 -1.56 8.34 4.81
C VAL A 212 -0.76 7.56 3.79
N HIS A 213 0.32 6.92 4.23
CA HIS A 213 1.15 6.09 3.37
C HIS A 213 1.83 4.93 4.13
N GLY A 214 2.29 3.93 3.38
CA GLY A 214 3.09 2.79 3.85
C GLY A 214 4.55 2.88 3.43
N HIS A 215 5.09 1.79 2.92
CA HIS A 215 6.36 1.61 2.23
C HIS A 215 7.63 1.80 3.08
N THR A 216 7.70 2.85 3.89
CA THR A 216 8.93 3.19 4.62
C THR A 216 9.13 2.41 5.90
N HIS A 217 8.14 1.63 6.34
CA HIS A 217 8.14 0.83 7.57
C HIS A 217 8.56 1.62 8.84
N ARG A 218 8.19 2.91 8.89
CA ARG A 218 8.48 3.82 10.01
C ARG A 218 7.18 4.34 10.61
N PRO A 219 6.38 3.49 11.27
CA PRO A 219 5.06 3.86 11.75
C PRO A 219 5.10 5.08 12.66
N GLY A 220 4.20 6.01 12.45
CA GLY A 220 4.14 7.24 13.22
C GLY A 220 3.27 8.30 12.57
N SER A 221 3.08 9.40 13.31
CA SER A 221 2.34 10.56 12.82
C SER A 221 3.14 11.81 13.14
N ASN A 222 3.55 12.55 12.10
CA ASN A 222 4.40 13.72 12.25
C ASN A 222 4.09 14.80 11.22
N ALA A 223 4.40 16.05 11.56
CA ALA A 223 4.28 17.16 10.62
C ALA A 223 5.34 17.05 9.53
N LEU A 224 4.95 17.31 8.28
CA LEU A 224 5.86 17.51 7.15
C LEU A 224 6.18 19.00 6.96
N ALA A 225 5.17 19.86 7.16
CA ALA A 225 5.27 21.31 7.11
C ALA A 225 4.13 21.93 7.93
N PRO A 226 4.13 23.24 8.18
CA PRO A 226 2.98 23.89 8.82
C PRO A 226 1.67 23.63 8.06
N GLY A 227 0.70 23.06 8.74
CA GLY A 227 -0.61 22.70 8.17
C GLY A 227 -0.65 21.36 7.39
N PHE A 228 0.47 20.64 7.28
CA PHE A 228 0.54 19.36 6.61
C PHE A 228 1.13 18.28 7.52
N LYS A 229 0.40 17.17 7.66
CA LYS A 229 0.76 16.05 8.53
C LYS A 229 0.74 14.74 7.76
N ARG A 230 1.69 13.84 8.05
CA ARG A 230 1.66 12.48 7.53
C ARG A 230 1.40 11.47 8.64
N HIS A 231 0.79 10.37 8.22
CA HIS A 231 0.63 9.15 8.98
C HIS A 231 1.29 8.01 8.18
N VAL A 232 2.36 7.47 8.73
CA VAL A 232 3.03 6.28 8.18
C VAL A 232 2.39 5.05 8.79
N LEU A 233 1.90 4.14 7.97
CA LEU A 233 1.32 2.87 8.41
C LEU A 233 2.41 1.93 8.94
N SER A 234 2.01 1.02 9.82
CA SER A 234 2.88 -0.05 10.29
C SER A 234 2.98 -1.14 9.23
N ASP A 235 4.17 -1.64 9.03
CA ASP A 235 4.36 -2.97 8.47
C ASP A 235 3.91 -4.03 9.49
N TRP A 236 3.50 -5.21 9.00
CA TRP A 236 3.01 -6.28 9.84
C TRP A 236 3.99 -7.46 9.85
N ASP A 237 4.48 -7.79 11.03
CA ASP A 237 5.30 -8.98 11.27
C ASP A 237 5.02 -9.54 12.67
N LEU A 238 4.07 -10.46 12.75
CA LEU A 238 3.73 -11.17 14.00
C LEU A 238 4.47 -12.50 14.13
N ASP A 239 5.21 -12.90 13.11
CA ASP A 239 5.99 -14.13 13.11
C ASP A 239 7.38 -13.93 13.71
N LYS A 240 7.96 -12.74 13.60
CA LYS A 240 9.32 -12.43 14.06
C LYS A 240 9.41 -11.23 14.99
N ALA A 241 8.58 -10.21 14.82
CA ALA A 241 8.73 -8.91 15.46
C ALA A 241 7.54 -8.48 16.34
N SER A 242 6.46 -9.26 16.42
CA SER A 242 5.23 -8.94 17.18
C SER A 242 4.68 -7.55 16.88
N ARG A 243 4.71 -7.15 15.59
CA ARG A 243 4.33 -5.82 15.11
C ARG A 243 3.16 -5.91 14.15
N ALA A 244 2.06 -5.25 14.50
CA ALA A 244 0.91 -5.01 13.63
C ALA A 244 0.07 -3.88 14.22
N GLU A 245 -0.35 -2.95 13.38
CA GLU A 245 -1.16 -1.81 13.79
C GLU A 245 -2.09 -1.38 12.67
N VAL A 246 -3.28 -0.93 13.03
CA VAL A 246 -4.30 -0.37 12.15
C VAL A 246 -4.40 1.12 12.41
N LEU A 247 -4.39 1.92 11.37
CA LEU A 247 -4.73 3.33 11.46
C LEU A 247 -6.21 3.50 11.11
N ARG A 248 -7.02 3.99 12.03
CA ARG A 248 -8.45 4.22 11.84
C ARG A 248 -8.78 5.68 11.69
N LEU A 249 -9.53 6.04 10.66
CA LEU A 249 -10.14 7.36 10.49
C LEU A 249 -11.61 7.31 10.87
N THR A 250 -12.03 8.26 11.69
CA THR A 250 -13.41 8.51 12.07
C THR A 250 -13.75 9.99 11.90
N ARG A 251 -14.98 10.40 12.20
CA ARG A 251 -15.35 11.84 12.29
C ARG A 251 -14.51 12.63 13.29
N ARG A 252 -13.86 11.95 14.24
CA ARG A 252 -13.01 12.58 15.28
C ARG A 252 -11.54 12.71 14.85
N GLY A 253 -11.17 12.19 13.69
CA GLY A 253 -9.80 12.12 13.18
C GLY A 253 -9.22 10.71 13.27
N PHE A 254 -7.88 10.65 13.28
CA PHE A 254 -7.12 9.41 13.25
C PHE A 254 -6.83 8.85 14.64
N GLU A 255 -6.90 7.54 14.77
CA GLU A 255 -6.45 6.78 15.94
C GLU A 255 -5.68 5.52 15.49
N ARG A 256 -4.73 5.06 16.32
CA ARG A 256 -3.98 3.83 16.09
C ARG A 256 -4.51 2.73 17.01
N LEU A 257 -4.76 1.56 16.45
CA LEU A 257 -5.40 0.46 17.13
C LEU A 257 -4.65 -0.85 16.85
N PRO A 258 -4.66 -1.82 17.78
CA PRO A 258 -4.27 -3.18 17.43
C PRO A 258 -5.25 -3.75 16.40
N PRO A 259 -4.84 -4.78 15.63
CA PRO A 259 -5.77 -5.52 14.80
C PRO A 259 -6.96 -6.08 15.60
N ALA A 260 -8.15 -6.06 15.01
CA ALA A 260 -9.31 -6.66 15.64
C ALA A 260 -9.15 -8.19 15.72
N GLY A 261 -9.55 -8.79 16.84
CA GLY A 261 -9.46 -10.24 17.06
C GLY A 261 -8.05 -10.73 17.46
N ALA A 262 -7.08 -9.83 17.62
CA ALA A 262 -5.72 -10.15 18.08
C ALA A 262 -5.66 -10.24 19.61
#